data_f317db4489a27b54ab4827b9384106db
#
_entry.id   f317db4489a27b54ab4827b9384106db
#
_cell.length_a   1.000
_cell.length_b   1.000
_cell.length_c   1.000
_cell.angle_alpha   90.00
_cell.angle_beta   90.00
_cell.angle_gamma   90.00
#
_symmetry.space_group_name_H-M   'P 1'
#
loop_
_entity.id
_entity.type
_entity.pdbx_description
1 polymer ?
#
loop_
_entity_poly.entity_id
_entity_poly.type
_entity_poly.pdbx_seq_one_letter_code
_entity_poly.pdbx_strand_id
1 'polypeptide(L)'
;RLAVGTSGQVLTSNGTTATWAAPGGGLMQSIGYTSGGIYGLLGASSSVNYHLAAAAGRWVAHPIWLPAGGYSGLSVLSAAAAVATWRLGIYNGTPDGATTLLHDCGTINMNATPGSLLASSAFTIATTGLYWAAVLVDAHTATPTVWAHRDSATDLPALPYLGARISAATAIRTHFARYASSVSAGSMPGTAPTQLLTDQPPLIRAHAA
;
A
#
# COMPACT_ATOMS: atom_id res chain seq x y z
N ARG A 1 -9.01 19.10 41.48
CA ARG A 1 -9.86 19.52 40.36
C ARG A 1 -9.04 19.43 39.06
N LEU A 2 -9.51 18.66 38.09
CA LEU A 2 -8.85 18.56 36.80
C LEU A 2 -9.08 19.88 36.01
N ALA A 3 -8.02 20.45 35.46
CA ALA A 3 -8.14 21.63 34.58
C ALA A 3 -8.96 21.29 33.34
N VAL A 4 -9.56 22.29 32.70
CA VAL A 4 -10.25 22.11 31.44
C VAL A 4 -9.23 21.85 30.32
N GLY A 5 -9.44 20.83 29.49
CA GLY A 5 -8.61 20.54 28.30
C GLY A 5 -8.78 21.59 27.21
N THR A 6 -7.90 21.56 26.21
CA THR A 6 -8.03 22.38 25.01
C THR A 6 -9.01 21.76 24.02
N SER A 7 -9.53 22.58 23.10
CA SER A 7 -10.45 22.10 22.07
C SER A 7 -9.82 20.92 21.28
N GLY A 8 -10.60 19.87 21.09
CA GLY A 8 -10.16 18.66 20.37
C GLY A 8 -9.50 17.59 21.26
N GLN A 9 -9.28 17.84 22.56
CA GLN A 9 -8.80 16.83 23.48
C GLN A 9 -9.96 16.02 24.09
N VAL A 10 -9.69 14.75 24.41
CA VAL A 10 -10.57 13.85 25.16
C VAL A 10 -9.96 13.50 26.51
N LEU A 11 -10.80 13.29 27.50
CA LEU A 11 -10.35 12.84 28.80
C LEU A 11 -10.01 11.35 28.74
N THR A 12 -8.76 11.02 29.00
CA THR A 12 -8.26 9.64 29.04
C THR A 12 -7.83 9.27 30.44
N SER A 13 -7.82 7.97 30.76
CA SER A 13 -7.34 7.43 32.03
C SER A 13 -6.39 6.28 31.75
N ASN A 14 -5.29 6.24 32.55
CA ASN A 14 -4.38 5.10 32.59
C ASN A 14 -4.71 4.13 33.75
N GLY A 15 -5.89 4.26 34.35
CA GLY A 15 -6.32 3.49 35.50
C GLY A 15 -5.97 4.15 36.88
N THR A 16 -5.04 5.09 36.90
CA THR A 16 -4.60 5.77 38.13
C THR A 16 -4.89 7.27 38.08
N THR A 17 -4.67 7.90 36.95
CA THR A 17 -4.84 9.33 36.68
C THR A 17 -5.67 9.58 35.45
N ALA A 18 -6.48 10.64 35.48
CA ALA A 18 -7.17 11.14 34.31
C ALA A 18 -6.41 12.34 33.72
N THR A 19 -6.17 12.35 32.42
CA THR A 19 -5.48 13.42 31.73
C THR A 19 -6.19 13.76 30.42
N TRP A 20 -6.06 15.00 29.96
CA TRP A 20 -6.50 15.41 28.63
C TRP A 20 -5.46 14.99 27.60
N ALA A 21 -5.88 14.27 26.57
CA ALA A 21 -5.04 13.84 25.47
C ALA A 21 -5.72 14.11 24.12
N ALA A 22 -4.94 14.20 23.06
CA ALA A 22 -5.53 14.15 21.72
C ALA A 22 -6.38 12.88 21.60
N PRO A 23 -7.53 12.90 20.89
CA PRO A 23 -8.30 11.69 20.64
C PRO A 23 -7.35 10.65 20.07
N GLY A 24 -7.29 9.48 20.69
CA GLY A 24 -6.66 8.33 20.05
C GLY A 24 -7.31 8.17 18.71
N GLY A 25 -6.55 8.26 17.60
CA GLY A 25 -7.12 8.07 16.27
C GLY A 25 -7.89 6.76 16.22
N GLY A 26 -8.90 6.70 15.39
CA GLY A 26 -9.80 5.55 15.29
C GLY A 26 -9.07 4.21 15.13
N LEU A 27 -9.79 3.12 14.94
CA LEU A 27 -9.31 1.73 14.90
C LEU A 27 -7.99 1.49 14.14
N MET A 28 -7.62 2.40 13.22
CA MET A 28 -6.36 2.36 12.46
C MET A 28 -5.13 2.75 13.29
N GLN A 29 -5.28 3.53 14.36
CA GLN A 29 -4.14 3.87 15.25
C GLN A 29 -3.83 2.76 16.25
N SER A 30 -4.68 1.75 16.39
CA SER A 30 -4.41 0.60 17.26
C SER A 30 -3.45 -0.43 16.64
N ILE A 31 -3.15 -0.33 15.33
CA ILE A 31 -2.16 -1.19 14.68
C ILE A 31 -0.78 -0.59 14.98
N GLY A 32 -0.16 -1.06 16.06
CA GLY A 32 1.19 -0.68 16.45
C GLY A 32 2.25 -1.32 15.54
N TYR A 33 3.46 -0.76 15.56
CA TYR A 33 4.63 -1.40 14.97
C TYR A 33 4.99 -2.66 15.76
N THR A 34 5.24 -3.75 15.03
CA THR A 34 5.77 -5.00 15.58
C THR A 34 6.93 -5.45 14.71
N SER A 35 8.14 -5.58 15.30
CA SER A 35 9.30 -6.12 14.61
C SER A 35 9.00 -7.50 14.04
N GLY A 36 9.41 -7.76 12.80
CA GLY A 36 9.06 -8.98 12.05
C GLY A 36 7.62 -9.02 11.55
N GLY A 37 6.81 -7.99 11.81
CA GLY A 37 5.43 -7.89 11.31
C GLY A 37 5.38 -7.67 9.79
N ILE A 38 4.29 -8.10 9.17
CA ILE A 38 4.02 -7.88 7.75
C ILE A 38 2.76 -7.02 7.63
N TYR A 39 2.90 -5.88 6.99
CA TYR A 39 1.83 -4.91 6.77
C TYR A 39 1.42 -4.89 5.31
N GLY A 40 0.14 -4.86 5.05
CA GLY A 40 -0.40 -4.87 3.70
C GLY A 40 -1.83 -4.36 3.66
N LEU A 41 -2.36 -4.23 2.46
CA LEU A 41 -3.78 -3.93 2.28
C LEU A 41 -4.61 -5.13 2.73
N LEU A 42 -5.58 -4.88 3.61
CA LEU A 42 -6.54 -5.90 4.05
C LEU A 42 -7.64 -6.08 3.00
N GLY A 43 -7.99 -7.32 2.70
CA GLY A 43 -9.09 -7.64 1.79
C GLY A 43 -8.94 -9.01 1.14
N ALA A 44 -9.95 -9.40 0.36
CA ALA A 44 -9.89 -10.61 -0.43
C ALA A 44 -8.81 -10.50 -1.51
N SER A 45 -8.04 -11.55 -1.71
CA SER A 45 -7.02 -11.63 -2.74
C SER A 45 -7.15 -12.92 -3.54
N SER A 46 -6.82 -12.86 -4.81
CA SER A 46 -6.74 -14.04 -5.68
C SER A 46 -5.52 -13.95 -6.59
N SER A 47 -5.03 -15.09 -7.05
CA SER A 47 -4.00 -15.11 -8.09
C SER A 47 -4.60 -14.70 -9.41
N VAL A 48 -3.97 -13.75 -10.10
CA VAL A 48 -4.39 -13.25 -11.40
C VAL A 48 -3.21 -13.05 -12.33
N ASN A 49 -3.44 -13.21 -13.62
CA ASN A 49 -2.51 -12.70 -14.63
C ASN A 49 -2.59 -11.17 -14.60
N TYR A 50 -1.51 -10.52 -14.23
CA TYR A 50 -1.53 -9.11 -13.92
C TYR A 50 -1.39 -8.26 -15.19
N HIS A 51 -2.51 -7.96 -15.82
CA HIS A 51 -2.56 -7.26 -17.12
C HIS A 51 -1.93 -5.87 -17.14
N LEU A 52 -1.98 -5.14 -16.02
CA LEU A 52 -1.33 -3.81 -15.93
C LEU A 52 0.19 -3.90 -15.97
N ALA A 53 0.76 -5.08 -15.71
CA ALA A 53 2.18 -5.34 -15.81
C ALA A 53 2.62 -5.87 -17.19
N ALA A 54 1.76 -5.77 -18.22
CA ALA A 54 2.01 -6.33 -19.55
C ALA A 54 2.97 -5.50 -20.41
N ALA A 55 3.61 -4.47 -19.88
CA ALA A 55 4.63 -3.69 -20.60
C ALA A 55 5.55 -2.97 -19.58
N ALA A 56 6.81 -2.76 -19.95
CA ALA A 56 7.71 -1.89 -19.20
C ALA A 56 7.16 -0.45 -19.12
N GLY A 57 7.50 0.24 -18.05
CA GLY A 57 7.00 1.60 -17.78
C GLY A 57 5.57 1.66 -17.23
N ARG A 58 4.98 0.53 -16.84
CA ARG A 58 3.72 0.52 -16.10
C ARG A 58 3.99 0.70 -14.62
N TRP A 59 3.32 1.68 -14.03
CA TRP A 59 3.40 2.00 -12.60
C TRP A 59 2.02 1.83 -11.98
N VAL A 60 1.95 1.14 -10.83
CA VAL A 60 0.72 0.92 -10.08
C VAL A 60 0.99 1.10 -8.61
N ALA A 61 0.12 1.81 -7.91
CA ALA A 61 0.19 1.98 -6.47
C ALA A 61 -1.17 1.73 -5.81
N HIS A 62 -1.11 1.27 -4.57
CA HIS A 62 -2.27 1.19 -3.69
C HIS A 62 -1.95 1.76 -2.31
N PRO A 63 -2.96 2.25 -1.59
CA PRO A 63 -2.75 2.75 -0.25
C PRO A 63 -2.37 1.62 0.71
N ILE A 64 -1.52 1.94 1.68
CA ILE A 64 -1.09 1.06 2.75
C ILE A 64 -1.00 1.86 4.04
N TRP A 65 -1.50 1.30 5.14
CA TRP A 65 -1.33 1.91 6.45
C TRP A 65 -0.08 1.35 7.11
N LEU A 66 0.87 2.23 7.44
CA LEU A 66 2.13 1.85 8.05
C LEU A 66 2.31 2.52 9.41
N PRO A 67 2.58 1.76 10.48
CA PRO A 67 3.09 2.28 11.74
C PRO A 67 4.46 2.95 11.58
N ALA A 68 4.76 3.92 12.43
CA ALA A 68 6.11 4.47 12.54
C ALA A 68 7.09 3.37 12.99
N GLY A 69 8.22 3.26 12.32
CA GLY A 69 9.22 2.21 12.59
C GLY A 69 10.13 1.93 11.40
N GLY A 70 11.06 1.00 11.58
CA GLY A 70 11.97 0.52 10.56
C GLY A 70 11.39 -0.63 9.75
N TYR A 71 11.64 -0.66 8.45
CA TYR A 71 11.18 -1.71 7.55
C TYR A 71 12.37 -2.27 6.77
N SER A 72 12.39 -3.59 6.58
CA SER A 72 13.45 -4.28 5.82
C SER A 72 13.20 -4.26 4.30
N GLY A 73 12.01 -3.88 3.85
CA GLY A 73 11.67 -3.77 2.44
C GLY A 73 10.19 -3.96 2.13
N LEU A 74 9.90 -4.03 0.83
CA LEU A 74 8.59 -4.36 0.29
C LEU A 74 8.62 -5.69 -0.45
N SER A 75 7.51 -6.42 -0.44
CA SER A 75 7.37 -7.66 -1.23
C SER A 75 6.08 -7.69 -2.05
N VAL A 76 6.13 -8.47 -3.13
CA VAL A 76 4.96 -8.89 -3.90
C VAL A 76 4.80 -10.40 -3.75
N LEU A 77 3.57 -10.87 -3.65
CA LEU A 77 3.28 -12.30 -3.61
C LEU A 77 3.09 -12.82 -5.04
N SER A 78 4.10 -13.52 -5.55
CA SER A 78 4.06 -14.19 -6.85
C SER A 78 3.33 -15.54 -6.75
N ALA A 79 2.44 -15.82 -7.69
CA ALA A 79 1.74 -17.09 -7.82
C ALA A 79 2.36 -18.00 -8.90
N ALA A 80 3.02 -17.43 -9.91
CA ALA A 80 3.77 -18.15 -10.91
C ALA A 80 4.95 -17.32 -11.41
N ALA A 81 6.06 -17.96 -11.74
CA ALA A 81 7.23 -17.31 -12.32
C ALA A 81 6.92 -16.75 -13.71
N ALA A 82 7.50 -15.59 -14.03
CA ALA A 82 7.41 -14.96 -15.34
C ALA A 82 8.67 -14.14 -15.65
N VAL A 83 9.04 -14.03 -16.92
CA VAL A 83 10.22 -13.25 -17.33
C VAL A 83 9.88 -11.76 -17.27
N ALA A 84 9.98 -11.21 -16.08
CA ALA A 84 9.76 -9.78 -15.80
C ALA A 84 10.61 -9.33 -14.61
N THR A 85 10.95 -8.06 -14.57
CA THR A 85 11.59 -7.39 -13.44
C THR A 85 10.71 -6.25 -12.99
N TRP A 86 10.36 -6.25 -11.72
CA TRP A 86 9.58 -5.19 -11.09
C TRP A 86 10.43 -4.44 -10.08
N ARG A 87 10.13 -3.17 -9.91
CA ARG A 87 10.72 -2.30 -8.90
C ARG A 87 9.63 -1.89 -7.91
N LEU A 88 9.97 -1.90 -6.63
CA LEU A 88 9.04 -1.54 -5.56
C LEU A 88 9.45 -0.23 -4.90
N GLY A 89 8.48 0.53 -4.45
CA GLY A 89 8.73 1.78 -3.73
C GLY A 89 7.58 2.19 -2.83
N ILE A 90 7.89 3.06 -1.90
CA ILE A 90 6.92 3.66 -0.99
C ILE A 90 6.84 5.17 -1.23
N TYR A 91 5.62 5.69 -1.25
CA TYR A 91 5.32 7.10 -1.50
C TYR A 91 4.57 7.70 -0.31
N ASN A 92 4.81 8.97 -0.07
CA ASN A 92 3.84 9.80 0.63
C ASN A 92 2.59 9.93 -0.23
N GLY A 93 1.48 10.34 0.38
CA GLY A 93 0.26 10.56 -0.37
C GLY A 93 -0.90 11.08 0.45
N THR A 94 -1.99 11.31 -0.25
CA THR A 94 -3.29 11.66 0.29
C THR A 94 -4.26 10.50 0.05
N PRO A 95 -5.48 10.53 0.58
CA PRO A 95 -6.50 9.54 0.22
C PRO A 95 -6.79 9.46 -1.30
N ASP A 96 -6.47 10.54 -2.04
CA ASP A 96 -6.72 10.64 -3.48
C ASP A 96 -5.57 10.09 -4.35
N GLY A 97 -4.39 9.81 -3.79
CA GLY A 97 -3.28 9.22 -4.54
C GLY A 97 -1.91 9.43 -3.91
N ALA A 98 -0.93 8.76 -4.49
CA ALA A 98 0.48 8.94 -4.19
C ALA A 98 0.98 10.31 -4.63
N THR A 99 1.98 10.86 -3.95
CA THR A 99 2.56 12.18 -4.25
C THR A 99 4.06 12.12 -4.50
N THR A 100 4.86 11.99 -3.46
CA THR A 100 6.33 12.02 -3.54
C THR A 100 6.92 10.69 -3.10
N LEU A 101 7.95 10.23 -3.81
CA LEU A 101 8.69 9.03 -3.43
C LEU A 101 9.35 9.24 -2.06
N LEU A 102 9.05 8.34 -1.14
CA LEU A 102 9.71 8.28 0.16
C LEU A 102 10.95 7.38 0.09
N HIS A 103 10.83 6.22 -0.57
CA HIS A 103 11.93 5.28 -0.70
C HIS A 103 11.74 4.37 -1.93
N ASP A 104 12.82 4.17 -2.68
CA ASP A 104 12.94 3.13 -3.73
C ASP A 104 13.52 1.87 -3.09
N CYS A 105 12.72 0.83 -2.98
CA CYS A 105 13.13 -0.44 -2.37
C CYS A 105 13.96 -1.33 -3.31
N GLY A 106 14.14 -0.91 -4.56
CA GLY A 106 14.88 -1.68 -5.55
C GLY A 106 14.02 -2.70 -6.30
N THR A 107 14.68 -3.61 -7.00
CA THR A 107 14.05 -4.54 -7.95
C THR A 107 13.81 -5.92 -7.37
N ILE A 108 12.79 -6.59 -7.89
CA ILE A 108 12.53 -8.02 -7.72
C ILE A 108 12.52 -8.71 -9.08
N ASN A 109 13.03 -9.93 -9.13
CA ASN A 109 12.98 -10.77 -10.31
C ASN A 109 11.73 -11.68 -10.24
N MET A 110 10.78 -11.45 -11.13
CA MET A 110 9.53 -12.22 -11.19
C MET A 110 9.71 -13.64 -11.75
N ASN A 111 10.89 -13.96 -12.31
CA ASN A 111 11.25 -15.31 -12.74
C ASN A 111 11.77 -16.20 -11.59
N ALA A 112 11.77 -15.68 -10.37
CA ALA A 112 12.12 -16.47 -9.19
C ALA A 112 11.01 -17.48 -8.82
N THR A 113 11.34 -18.40 -7.94
CA THR A 113 10.35 -19.34 -7.39
C THR A 113 9.13 -18.59 -6.83
N PRO A 114 7.91 -19.01 -7.16
CA PRO A 114 6.70 -18.37 -6.63
C PRO A 114 6.70 -18.26 -5.12
N GLY A 115 6.17 -17.18 -4.60
CA GLY A 115 6.14 -16.86 -3.19
C GLY A 115 6.27 -15.36 -2.92
N SER A 116 6.71 -14.99 -1.73
CA SER A 116 6.97 -13.60 -1.37
C SER A 116 8.32 -13.15 -1.95
N LEU A 117 8.28 -12.34 -2.99
CA LEU A 117 9.47 -11.77 -3.63
C LEU A 117 9.78 -10.41 -3.00
N LEU A 118 10.88 -10.35 -2.24
CA LEU A 118 11.26 -9.20 -1.42
C LEU A 118 12.30 -8.32 -2.13
N ALA A 119 11.99 -7.03 -2.27
CA ALA A 119 12.96 -5.98 -2.52
C ALA A 119 13.48 -5.48 -1.17
N SER A 120 14.70 -5.83 -0.82
CA SER A 120 15.25 -5.77 0.54
C SER A 120 16.03 -4.46 0.84
N SER A 121 15.60 -3.32 0.31
CA SER A 121 16.16 -2.03 0.71
C SER A 121 15.39 -1.48 1.90
N ALA A 122 16.08 -1.35 3.03
CA ALA A 122 15.48 -0.89 4.28
C ALA A 122 15.07 0.58 4.23
N PHE A 123 13.96 0.92 4.87
CA PHE A 123 13.46 2.29 5.01
C PHE A 123 12.82 2.53 6.39
N THR A 124 12.59 3.79 6.72
CA THR A 124 11.97 4.19 7.99
C THR A 124 10.73 5.02 7.74
N ILE A 125 9.66 4.68 8.44
CA ILE A 125 8.44 5.47 8.52
C ILE A 125 8.50 6.31 9.79
N ALA A 126 8.57 7.62 9.63
CA ALA A 126 8.69 8.54 10.76
C ALA A 126 7.37 8.73 11.51
N THR A 127 6.24 8.67 10.82
CA THR A 127 4.91 8.94 11.39
C THR A 127 3.94 7.85 10.96
N THR A 128 3.23 7.25 11.92
CA THR A 128 2.14 6.31 11.62
C THR A 128 1.08 6.98 10.74
N GLY A 129 0.74 6.36 9.62
CA GLY A 129 -0.20 6.97 8.69
C GLY A 129 -0.46 6.20 7.40
N LEU A 130 -1.16 6.87 6.50
CA LEU A 130 -1.45 6.40 5.16
C LEU A 130 -0.27 6.72 4.23
N TYR A 131 0.21 5.69 3.57
CA TYR A 131 1.24 5.72 2.53
C TYR A 131 0.74 5.03 1.28
N TRP A 132 1.54 5.02 0.23
CA TRP A 132 1.23 4.31 -1.00
C TRP A 132 2.39 3.39 -1.37
N ALA A 133 2.10 2.09 -1.42
CA ALA A 133 3.04 1.11 -1.93
C ALA A 133 2.87 0.99 -3.43
N ALA A 134 3.96 1.06 -4.17
CA ALA A 134 3.95 1.09 -5.63
C ALA A 134 4.85 0.03 -6.25
N VAL A 135 4.45 -0.43 -7.42
CA VAL A 135 5.26 -1.24 -8.32
C VAL A 135 5.46 -0.50 -9.65
N LEU A 136 6.68 -0.56 -10.17
CA LEU A 136 7.04 -0.16 -11.53
C LEU A 136 7.55 -1.39 -12.28
N VAL A 137 7.03 -1.64 -13.46
CA VAL A 137 7.53 -2.70 -14.35
C VAL A 137 8.78 -2.19 -15.06
N ASP A 138 9.95 -2.67 -14.66
CA ASP A 138 11.23 -2.29 -15.26
C ASP A 138 11.49 -3.03 -16.57
N ALA A 139 11.24 -4.35 -16.59
CA ALA A 139 11.34 -5.18 -17.78
C ALA A 139 10.19 -6.19 -17.82
N HIS A 140 9.75 -6.51 -19.05
CA HIS A 140 8.65 -7.43 -19.26
C HIS A 140 8.83 -8.20 -20.58
N THR A 141 8.79 -9.52 -20.47
CA THR A 141 8.71 -10.44 -21.64
C THR A 141 7.49 -11.35 -21.51
N ALA A 142 7.06 -11.65 -20.29
CA ALA A 142 5.87 -12.44 -20.02
C ALA A 142 5.08 -11.85 -18.84
N THR A 143 3.76 -11.89 -18.91
CA THR A 143 2.87 -11.36 -17.87
C THR A 143 2.94 -12.24 -16.62
N PRO A 144 3.37 -11.71 -15.46
CA PRO A 144 3.43 -12.48 -14.24
C PRO A 144 2.04 -12.77 -13.68
N THR A 145 1.91 -13.91 -13.03
CA THR A 145 0.75 -14.26 -12.20
C THR A 145 1.09 -13.89 -10.76
N VAL A 146 0.33 -12.98 -10.18
CA VAL A 146 0.54 -12.50 -8.80
C VAL A 146 -0.76 -12.58 -8.02
N TRP A 147 -0.63 -12.57 -6.71
CA TRP A 147 -1.76 -12.29 -5.85
C TRP A 147 -2.09 -10.80 -5.91
N ALA A 148 -3.33 -10.50 -6.24
CA ALA A 148 -3.82 -9.13 -6.32
C ALA A 148 -5.11 -9.00 -5.51
N HIS A 149 -5.42 -7.78 -5.14
CA HIS A 149 -6.73 -7.49 -4.57
C HIS A 149 -7.79 -7.66 -5.66
N ARG A 150 -8.80 -8.45 -5.35
CA ARG A 150 -9.93 -8.68 -6.24
C ARG A 150 -11.08 -7.76 -5.85
N ASP A 151 -11.55 -7.00 -6.82
CA ASP A 151 -12.88 -6.41 -6.77
C ASP A 151 -13.88 -7.46 -7.27
N SER A 152 -14.45 -8.20 -6.34
CA SER A 152 -15.62 -9.04 -6.62
C SER A 152 -16.82 -8.28 -6.10
N ALA A 153 -17.84 -8.13 -6.93
CA ALA A 153 -19.10 -7.50 -6.53
C ALA A 153 -19.80 -8.24 -5.35
N THR A 154 -19.31 -9.45 -5.03
CA THR A 154 -19.80 -10.27 -3.92
C THR A 154 -18.86 -10.27 -2.72
N ASP A 155 -17.58 -9.91 -2.90
CA ASP A 155 -16.55 -9.90 -1.85
C ASP A 155 -16.15 -8.46 -1.54
N LEU A 156 -17.10 -7.62 -1.14
CA LEU A 156 -16.81 -6.30 -0.59
C LEU A 156 -16.01 -6.51 0.71
N PRO A 157 -14.67 -6.49 0.71
CA PRO A 157 -13.99 -6.19 1.93
C PRO A 157 -14.40 -4.75 2.21
N ALA A 158 -15.11 -4.56 3.27
CA ALA A 158 -15.22 -3.26 3.86
C ALA A 158 -13.79 -2.76 4.06
N LEU A 159 -13.28 -1.95 3.14
CA LEU A 159 -12.21 -1.02 3.44
C LEU A 159 -12.90 0.23 3.99
N PRO A 160 -13.33 0.20 5.27
CA PRO A 160 -14.12 1.29 5.86
C PRO A 160 -13.29 2.56 5.98
N TYR A 161 -12.00 2.49 5.63
CA TYR A 161 -11.00 3.48 5.95
C TYR A 161 -10.66 4.44 4.80
N LEU A 162 -10.97 4.08 3.56
CA LEU A 162 -10.56 4.90 2.41
C LEU A 162 -11.74 5.58 1.71
N GLY A 163 -12.95 5.42 2.22
CA GLY A 163 -14.15 5.94 1.58
C GLY A 163 -14.50 5.15 0.31
N ALA A 164 -15.72 4.67 0.23
CA ALA A 164 -16.26 4.12 -1.00
C ALA A 164 -16.59 5.28 -1.94
N ARG A 165 -15.96 5.34 -3.11
CA ARG A 165 -16.43 6.21 -4.17
C ARG A 165 -17.55 5.50 -4.90
N ILE A 166 -18.79 5.92 -4.65
CA ILE A 166 -19.95 5.45 -5.38
C ILE A 166 -19.90 6.13 -6.76
N SER A 167 -19.55 5.39 -7.81
CA SER A 167 -19.80 5.86 -9.16
C SER A 167 -21.26 5.59 -9.52
N ALA A 168 -21.91 6.52 -10.20
CA ALA A 168 -23.35 6.51 -10.48
C ALA A 168 -23.83 5.39 -11.42
N ALA A 169 -23.02 4.46 -11.81
CA ALA A 169 -23.36 3.36 -12.71
C ALA A 169 -23.24 2.02 -11.98
N THR A 170 -24.33 1.54 -11.46
CA THR A 170 -24.73 0.15 -11.18
C THR A 170 -23.74 -0.81 -10.48
N ALA A 171 -22.54 -0.45 -10.15
CA ALA A 171 -21.61 -1.24 -9.34
C ALA A 171 -20.89 -0.33 -8.36
N ILE A 172 -20.99 -0.65 -7.07
CA ILE A 172 -20.13 -0.06 -6.04
C ILE A 172 -18.72 -0.61 -6.31
N ARG A 173 -17.92 0.13 -7.06
CA ARG A 173 -16.51 -0.20 -7.25
C ARG A 173 -15.70 0.63 -6.27
N THR A 174 -15.06 -0.03 -5.32
CA THR A 174 -14.08 0.61 -4.44
C THR A 174 -12.77 0.77 -5.22
N HIS A 175 -12.66 1.87 -5.95
CA HIS A 175 -11.42 2.19 -6.67
C HIS A 175 -10.39 2.75 -5.67
N PHE A 176 -9.50 1.90 -5.22
CA PHE A 176 -8.50 2.28 -4.23
C PHE A 176 -7.06 2.23 -4.75
N ALA A 177 -6.84 1.79 -5.97
CA ALA A 177 -5.53 1.79 -6.59
C ALA A 177 -5.41 2.83 -7.70
N ARG A 178 -4.19 3.23 -7.97
CA ARG A 178 -3.83 4.20 -9.01
C ARG A 178 -2.84 3.56 -9.96
N TYR A 179 -2.94 3.89 -11.23
CA TYR A 179 -1.94 3.45 -12.20
C TYR A 179 -1.52 4.57 -13.14
N ALA A 180 -0.36 4.41 -13.73
CA ALA A 180 0.10 5.21 -14.86
C ALA A 180 0.78 4.31 -15.89
N SER A 181 0.71 4.72 -17.15
CA SER A 181 1.46 4.11 -18.25
C SER A 181 2.53 5.08 -18.73
N SER A 182 3.58 4.56 -19.36
CA SER A 182 4.65 5.37 -19.95
C SER A 182 5.54 6.10 -18.93
N VAL A 183 5.79 5.47 -17.79
CA VAL A 183 6.83 5.87 -16.85
C VAL A 183 8.17 5.31 -17.34
N SER A 184 9.24 6.06 -17.19
CA SER A 184 10.59 5.55 -17.51
C SER A 184 10.95 4.38 -16.59
N ALA A 185 11.38 3.28 -17.17
CA ALA A 185 11.92 2.15 -16.42
C ALA A 185 13.31 2.49 -15.83
N GLY A 186 13.77 1.69 -14.86
CA GLY A 186 15.10 1.81 -14.26
C GLY A 186 15.17 2.54 -12.93
N SER A 187 14.20 3.38 -12.59
CA SER A 187 14.10 4.03 -11.26
C SER A 187 12.66 4.39 -10.94
N MET A 188 12.30 4.36 -9.65
CA MET A 188 11.01 4.88 -9.21
C MET A 188 10.97 6.40 -9.45
N PRO A 189 9.87 6.94 -10.04
CA PRO A 189 9.75 8.38 -10.23
C PRO A 189 9.71 9.11 -8.88
N GLY A 190 10.52 10.16 -8.72
CA GLY A 190 10.59 10.95 -7.49
C GLY A 190 9.28 11.66 -7.13
N THR A 191 8.52 12.06 -8.15
CA THR A 191 7.12 12.50 -8.02
C THR A 191 6.24 11.45 -8.66
N ALA A 192 5.15 11.09 -7.99
CA ALA A 192 4.21 10.11 -8.53
C ALA A 192 3.65 10.62 -9.87
N PRO A 193 3.57 9.76 -10.90
CA PRO A 193 3.09 10.15 -12.22
C PRO A 193 1.60 10.51 -12.18
N THR A 194 1.09 11.10 -13.25
CA THR A 194 -0.36 11.31 -13.41
C THR A 194 -1.10 9.97 -13.28
N GLN A 195 -2.06 9.94 -12.38
CA GLN A 195 -2.66 8.70 -11.91
C GLN A 195 -4.11 8.57 -12.37
N LEU A 196 -4.45 7.37 -12.84
CA LEU A 196 -5.80 6.96 -13.16
C LEU A 196 -6.27 5.91 -12.14
N LEU A 197 -7.58 5.79 -11.97
CA LEU A 197 -8.15 4.75 -11.10
C LEU A 197 -7.98 3.37 -11.72
N THR A 198 -7.65 2.39 -10.88
CA THR A 198 -7.67 0.96 -11.22
C THR A 198 -8.23 0.15 -10.05
N ASP A 199 -8.74 -1.02 -10.34
CA ASP A 199 -9.48 -1.87 -9.39
C ASP A 199 -8.69 -3.11 -8.92
N GLN A 200 -7.54 -3.41 -9.51
CA GLN A 200 -6.77 -4.63 -9.23
C GLN A 200 -5.29 -4.34 -8.99
N PRO A 201 -4.89 -3.81 -7.83
CA PRO A 201 -3.47 -3.67 -7.51
C PRO A 201 -2.86 -5.02 -7.11
N PRO A 202 -1.58 -5.24 -7.39
CA PRO A 202 -0.85 -6.38 -6.83
C PRO A 202 -0.83 -6.27 -5.31
N LEU A 203 -0.79 -7.41 -4.62
CA LEU A 203 -0.66 -7.44 -3.17
C LEU A 203 0.78 -7.09 -2.78
N ILE A 204 1.02 -5.84 -2.44
CA ILE A 204 2.31 -5.36 -1.94
C ILE A 204 2.26 -5.35 -0.41
N ARG A 205 3.33 -5.82 0.22
CA ARG A 205 3.46 -5.93 1.68
C ARG A 205 4.74 -5.25 2.14
N ALA A 206 4.70 -4.56 3.27
CA ALA A 206 5.86 -4.00 3.95
C ALA A 206 6.28 -4.93 5.10
N HIS A 207 7.57 -5.21 5.20
CA HIS A 207 8.15 -6.08 6.20
C HIS A 207 8.83 -5.23 7.26
N ALA A 208 8.33 -5.26 8.49
CA ALA A 208 8.96 -4.62 9.64
C ALA A 208 10.31 -5.27 9.95
N ALA A 209 11.32 -4.45 10.25
CA ALA A 209 12.66 -4.90 10.61
C ALA A 209 12.73 -5.45 12.04
#